data_13ec21712e2189f6b0279abf93d1cc45
#
_entry.id   13ec21712e2189f6b0279abf93d1cc45
#
_cell.length_a   1.000
_cell.length_b   1.000
_cell.length_c   1.000
_cell.angle_alpha   90.00
_cell.angle_beta   90.00
_cell.angle_gamma   90.00
#
_symmetry.space_group_name_H-M   'P 1'
#
loop_
_entity.id
_entity.type
_entity.pdbx_description
1 polymer ?
#
loop_
_entity_poly.entity_id
_entity_poly.type
_entity_poly.pdbx_seq_one_letter_code
_entity_poly.pdbx_strand_id
1 'polypeptide(L)'
;MSVPKFKRLPSGLDYVDNAYELQKEVMILASKLSARWARIYQQPIDEYACKQADFVNMAHSINIQSVEDYITRRWLLKMSRAYLQVLEKRLMDAIRILYMNPSKCFSRKNGKNYTTSEATKMLDRRLEVLGTMFDRQYTLIKGVLDSDNKKYKKRDYDNISDEEIIKILVSKYFQIIFE
;
A
#
# COMPACT_ATOMS: atom_id res chain seq x y z
N MET A 1 5.69 30.36 10.86
CA MET A 1 6.66 29.31 10.42
C MET A 1 5.96 27.98 10.39
N SER A 2 5.97 27.23 9.27
CA SER A 2 5.33 25.90 9.23
C SER A 2 6.28 24.87 9.85
N VAL A 3 5.74 23.99 10.72
CA VAL A 3 6.52 22.90 11.32
C VAL A 3 6.96 21.94 10.22
N PRO A 4 8.25 21.56 10.14
CA PRO A 4 8.73 20.59 9.16
C PRO A 4 7.94 19.28 9.24
N LYS A 5 7.65 18.64 8.07
CA LYS A 5 6.82 17.41 7.99
C LYS A 5 7.24 16.30 8.97
N PHE A 6 8.55 16.11 9.20
CA PHE A 6 9.10 15.09 10.10
C PHE A 6 8.88 15.36 11.59
N LYS A 7 8.48 16.59 11.97
CA LYS A 7 8.17 16.97 13.36
C LYS A 7 6.66 17.04 13.64
N ARG A 8 5.81 16.79 12.65
CA ARG A 8 4.37 16.75 12.85
C ARG A 8 4.00 15.38 13.44
N LEU A 9 3.13 15.38 14.43
CA LEU A 9 2.45 14.15 14.84
C LEU A 9 1.73 13.57 13.61
N PRO A 10 1.67 12.21 13.45
CA PRO A 10 0.97 11.58 12.35
C PRO A 10 -0.41 12.20 12.18
N SER A 11 -0.63 12.86 11.07
CA SER A 11 -1.95 13.41 10.73
C SER A 11 -2.88 12.26 10.31
N GLY A 12 -4.20 12.47 10.39
CA GLY A 12 -5.14 11.49 9.88
C GLY A 12 -4.98 11.18 8.38
N LEU A 13 -4.11 11.90 7.68
CA LEU A 13 -3.77 11.72 6.25
C LEU A 13 -2.48 10.92 6.03
N ASP A 14 -1.63 10.75 7.05
CA ASP A 14 -0.30 10.14 6.87
C ASP A 14 -0.37 8.72 6.28
N TYR A 15 -1.41 7.95 6.58
CA TYR A 15 -1.57 6.61 6.03
C TYR A 15 -2.02 6.63 4.55
N VAL A 16 -2.69 7.68 4.10
CA VAL A 16 -3.06 7.90 2.71
C VAL A 16 -1.83 8.37 1.92
N ASP A 17 -1.13 9.38 2.42
CA ASP A 17 0.07 9.93 1.79
C ASP A 17 1.14 8.84 1.61
N ASN A 18 1.39 8.04 2.66
CA ASN A 18 2.36 6.95 2.59
C ASN A 18 1.93 5.85 1.60
N ALA A 19 0.63 5.57 1.47
CA ALA A 19 0.12 4.60 0.52
C ALA A 19 0.41 5.01 -0.93
N TYR A 20 0.19 6.28 -1.28
CA TYR A 20 0.48 6.81 -2.62
C TYR A 20 1.98 6.92 -2.91
N GLU A 21 2.79 7.33 -1.94
CA GLU A 21 4.24 7.37 -2.12
C GLU A 21 4.81 5.95 -2.29
N LEU A 22 4.31 4.98 -1.52
CA LEU A 22 4.69 3.57 -1.68
C LEU A 22 4.29 3.03 -3.05
N GLN A 23 3.05 3.30 -3.52
CA GLN A 23 2.59 2.95 -4.86
C GLN A 23 3.56 3.46 -5.92
N LYS A 24 3.89 4.75 -5.87
CA LYS A 24 4.81 5.40 -6.81
C LYS A 24 6.20 4.76 -6.82
N GLU A 25 6.81 4.54 -5.65
CA GLU A 25 8.15 3.94 -5.55
C GLU A 25 8.17 2.49 -6.03
N VAL A 26 7.12 1.72 -5.76
CA VAL A 26 6.96 0.36 -6.26
C VAL A 26 6.87 0.34 -7.79
N MET A 27 6.03 1.19 -8.40
CA MET A 27 5.89 1.30 -9.85
C MET A 27 7.21 1.73 -10.52
N ILE A 28 7.94 2.66 -9.91
CA ILE A 28 9.27 3.07 -10.40
C ILE A 28 10.26 1.89 -10.35
N LEU A 29 10.22 1.06 -9.31
CA LEU A 29 11.08 -0.12 -9.25
C LEU A 29 10.65 -1.18 -10.26
N ALA A 30 9.36 -1.48 -10.36
CA ALA A 30 8.81 -2.45 -11.31
C ALA A 30 9.11 -2.07 -12.77
N SER A 31 9.14 -0.78 -13.10
CA SER A 31 9.51 -0.28 -14.44
C SER A 31 10.97 -0.57 -14.84
N LYS A 32 11.82 -1.03 -13.91
CA LYS A 32 13.20 -1.44 -14.19
C LYS A 32 13.31 -2.87 -14.73
N LEU A 33 12.22 -3.63 -14.69
CA LEU A 33 12.18 -4.95 -15.29
C LEU A 33 12.34 -4.87 -16.81
N SER A 34 13.09 -5.83 -17.39
CA SER A 34 13.17 -5.94 -18.85
C SER A 34 11.80 -6.25 -19.45
N ALA A 35 11.59 -5.93 -20.73
CA ALA A 35 10.32 -6.12 -21.42
C ALA A 35 9.74 -7.54 -21.29
N ARG A 36 10.60 -8.58 -21.24
CA ARG A 36 10.19 -9.97 -21.02
C ARG A 36 9.56 -10.16 -19.63
N TRP A 37 10.19 -9.66 -18.58
CA TRP A 37 9.75 -9.83 -17.21
C TRP A 37 8.66 -8.84 -16.81
N ALA A 38 8.64 -7.66 -17.45
CA ALA A 38 7.59 -6.66 -17.23
C ALA A 38 6.21 -7.23 -17.55
N ARG A 39 6.05 -8.02 -18.62
CA ARG A 39 4.77 -8.66 -18.96
C ARG A 39 4.25 -9.61 -17.89
N ILE A 40 5.14 -10.21 -17.10
CA ILE A 40 4.78 -11.24 -16.11
C ILE A 40 4.61 -10.62 -14.72
N TYR A 41 5.47 -9.67 -14.36
CA TYR A 41 5.56 -9.17 -12.98
C TYR A 41 5.10 -7.73 -12.80
N GLN A 42 5.35 -6.83 -13.78
CA GLN A 42 5.05 -5.41 -13.61
C GLN A 42 3.55 -5.18 -13.50
N GLN A 43 2.75 -5.68 -14.44
CA GLN A 43 1.30 -5.44 -14.43
C GLN A 43 0.61 -5.90 -13.14
N PRO A 44 0.83 -7.13 -12.62
CA PRO A 44 0.27 -7.51 -11.32
C PRO A 44 0.79 -6.66 -10.15
N ILE A 45 2.07 -6.25 -10.16
CA ILE A 45 2.63 -5.39 -9.11
C ILE A 45 1.96 -4.03 -9.14
N ASP A 46 1.82 -3.41 -10.31
CA ASP A 46 1.17 -2.11 -10.47
C ASP A 46 -0.31 -2.18 -10.02
N GLU A 47 -1.01 -3.25 -10.40
CA GLU A 47 -2.40 -3.48 -9.98
C GLU A 47 -2.54 -3.59 -8.45
N TYR A 48 -1.69 -4.38 -7.79
CA TYR A 48 -1.76 -4.52 -6.33
C TYR A 48 -1.32 -3.23 -5.60
N ALA A 49 -0.37 -2.48 -6.18
CA ALA A 49 0.05 -1.19 -5.65
C ALA A 49 -1.08 -0.15 -5.74
N CYS A 50 -1.83 -0.12 -6.85
CA CYS A 50 -3.00 0.72 -6.99
C CYS A 50 -4.10 0.30 -5.99
N LYS A 51 -4.49 -0.97 -5.99
CA LYS A 51 -5.57 -1.47 -5.12
C LYS A 51 -5.32 -1.20 -3.64
N GLN A 52 -4.07 -1.39 -3.15
CA GLN A 52 -3.78 -1.08 -1.75
C GLN A 52 -3.99 0.42 -1.45
N ALA A 53 -3.57 1.33 -2.34
CA ALA A 53 -3.75 2.76 -2.16
C ALA A 53 -5.21 3.19 -2.30
N ASP A 54 -5.95 2.62 -3.27
CA ASP A 54 -7.36 2.89 -3.48
C ASP A 54 -8.20 2.49 -2.27
N PHE A 55 -7.98 1.30 -1.70
CA PHE A 55 -8.69 0.86 -0.49
C PHE A 55 -8.41 1.74 0.73
N VAL A 56 -7.17 2.25 0.86
CA VAL A 56 -6.83 3.25 1.89
C VAL A 56 -7.62 4.53 1.68
N ASN A 57 -7.65 5.04 0.45
CA ASN A 57 -8.34 6.28 0.12
C ASN A 57 -9.86 6.14 0.30
N MET A 58 -10.45 5.03 -0.15
CA MET A 58 -11.86 4.72 0.08
C MET A 58 -12.18 4.66 1.58
N ALA A 59 -11.34 4.00 2.38
CA ALA A 59 -11.51 3.97 3.83
C ALA A 59 -11.42 5.37 4.45
N HIS A 60 -10.52 6.22 3.94
CA HIS A 60 -10.37 7.59 4.41
C HIS A 60 -11.60 8.44 4.14
N SER A 61 -12.27 8.26 3.00
CA SER A 61 -13.46 9.02 2.61
C SER A 61 -14.68 8.71 3.48
N ILE A 62 -14.70 7.58 4.21
CA ILE A 62 -15.82 7.21 5.08
C ILE A 62 -15.75 8.00 6.38
N ASN A 63 -16.72 8.90 6.58
CA ASN A 63 -16.98 9.51 7.87
C ASN A 63 -17.91 8.60 8.67
N ILE A 64 -17.40 8.01 9.76
CA ILE A 64 -18.12 7.02 10.55
C ILE A 64 -19.24 7.70 11.34
N GLN A 65 -20.48 7.53 10.88
CA GLN A 65 -21.70 7.99 11.55
C GLN A 65 -22.56 6.82 12.02
N SER A 66 -22.44 5.66 11.36
CA SER A 66 -23.21 4.45 11.62
C SER A 66 -22.29 3.24 11.89
N VAL A 67 -22.90 2.15 12.35
CA VAL A 67 -22.25 0.84 12.48
C VAL A 67 -21.77 0.34 11.12
N GLU A 68 -22.60 0.54 10.09
CA GLU A 68 -22.27 0.14 8.72
C GLU A 68 -21.04 0.85 8.19
N ASP A 69 -20.90 2.15 8.46
CA ASP A 69 -19.72 2.93 8.07
C ASP A 69 -18.47 2.40 8.76
N TYR A 70 -18.58 2.08 10.06
CA TYR A 70 -17.47 1.50 10.82
C TYR A 70 -17.03 0.15 10.25
N ILE A 71 -17.98 -0.75 9.99
CA ILE A 71 -17.70 -2.08 9.43
C ILE A 71 -17.08 -1.95 8.04
N THR A 72 -17.65 -1.10 7.18
CA THR A 72 -17.17 -0.87 5.82
C THR A 72 -15.75 -0.30 5.82
N ARG A 73 -15.50 0.75 6.60
CA ARG A 73 -14.15 1.33 6.72
C ARG A 73 -13.13 0.34 7.24
N ARG A 74 -13.48 -0.44 8.27
CA ARG A 74 -12.62 -1.48 8.83
C ARG A 74 -12.31 -2.57 7.80
N TRP A 75 -13.30 -2.97 7.00
CA TRP A 75 -13.12 -3.93 5.93
C TRP A 75 -12.16 -3.41 4.86
N LEU A 76 -12.35 -2.18 4.38
CA LEU A 76 -11.48 -1.54 3.39
C LEU A 76 -10.02 -1.47 3.88
N LEU A 77 -9.78 -1.10 5.12
CA LEU A 77 -8.43 -1.08 5.71
C LEU A 77 -7.81 -2.49 5.79
N LYS A 78 -8.62 -3.52 6.11
CA LYS A 78 -8.16 -4.91 6.09
C LYS A 78 -7.84 -5.38 4.66
N MET A 79 -8.65 -4.99 3.67
CA MET A 79 -8.39 -5.29 2.25
C MET A 79 -7.10 -4.60 1.78
N SER A 80 -6.91 -3.32 2.07
CA SER A 80 -5.66 -2.63 1.77
C SER A 80 -4.45 -3.38 2.35
N ARG A 81 -4.54 -3.81 3.61
CA ARG A 81 -3.48 -4.60 4.26
C ARG A 81 -3.22 -5.93 3.56
N ALA A 82 -4.27 -6.63 3.12
CA ALA A 82 -4.14 -7.88 2.38
C ALA A 82 -3.45 -7.67 1.02
N TYR A 83 -3.85 -6.63 0.27
CA TYR A 83 -3.18 -6.27 -0.97
C TYR A 83 -1.72 -5.85 -0.76
N LEU A 84 -1.42 -5.16 0.33
CA LEU A 84 -0.05 -4.79 0.70
C LEU A 84 0.82 -6.04 0.92
N GLN A 85 0.31 -7.08 1.59
CA GLN A 85 1.03 -8.35 1.80
C GLN A 85 1.29 -9.09 0.48
N VAL A 86 0.30 -9.13 -0.41
CA VAL A 86 0.48 -9.76 -1.73
C VAL A 86 1.47 -8.98 -2.58
N LEU A 87 1.39 -7.64 -2.56
CA LEU A 87 2.30 -6.74 -3.25
C LEU A 87 3.75 -6.97 -2.81
N GLU A 88 4.02 -7.00 -1.50
CA GLU A 88 5.35 -7.26 -0.93
C GLU A 88 5.92 -8.59 -1.46
N LYS A 89 5.11 -9.66 -1.43
CA LYS A 89 5.51 -10.98 -1.91
C LYS A 89 5.83 -10.98 -3.41
N ARG A 90 4.99 -10.35 -4.24
CA ARG A 90 5.21 -10.23 -5.69
C ARG A 90 6.43 -9.39 -6.02
N LEU A 91 6.64 -8.31 -5.25
CA LEU A 91 7.79 -7.44 -5.41
C LEU A 91 9.09 -8.19 -5.10
N MET A 92 9.13 -9.04 -4.08
CA MET A 92 10.30 -9.86 -3.75
C MET A 92 10.70 -10.79 -4.91
N ASP A 93 9.74 -11.36 -5.65
CA ASP A 93 10.04 -12.18 -6.83
C ASP A 93 10.62 -11.32 -7.97
N ALA A 94 10.08 -10.12 -8.19
CA ALA A 94 10.61 -9.18 -9.18
C ALA A 94 12.03 -8.70 -8.81
N ILE A 95 12.28 -8.44 -7.53
CA ILE A 95 13.60 -8.02 -7.03
C ILE A 95 14.67 -9.07 -7.32
N ARG A 96 14.38 -10.36 -7.15
CA ARG A 96 15.32 -11.43 -7.49
C ARG A 96 15.74 -11.37 -8.95
N ILE A 97 14.81 -11.01 -9.86
CA ILE A 97 15.10 -10.84 -11.28
C ILE A 97 15.98 -9.61 -11.53
N LEU A 98 15.73 -8.51 -10.84
CA LEU A 98 16.57 -7.31 -10.94
C LEU A 98 18.01 -7.57 -10.50
N TYR A 99 18.22 -8.38 -9.46
CA TYR A 99 19.57 -8.78 -9.02
C TYR A 99 20.30 -9.70 -10.00
N MET A 100 19.61 -10.39 -10.91
CA MET A 100 20.28 -11.18 -11.96
C MET A 100 21.04 -10.28 -12.96
N ASN A 101 20.60 -9.04 -13.18
CA ASN A 101 21.25 -8.10 -14.09
C ASN A 101 21.09 -6.63 -13.64
N PRO A 102 21.67 -6.26 -12.50
CA PRO A 102 21.43 -4.95 -11.89
C PRO A 102 21.97 -3.79 -12.74
N SER A 103 23.02 -4.00 -13.55
CA SER A 103 23.59 -2.96 -14.41
C SER A 103 22.61 -2.43 -15.47
N LYS A 104 21.59 -3.21 -15.84
CA LYS A 104 20.54 -2.80 -16.77
C LYS A 104 19.40 -2.04 -16.11
N CYS A 105 19.34 -2.02 -14.78
CA CYS A 105 18.26 -1.34 -14.04
C CYS A 105 18.42 0.18 -14.00
N PHE A 106 19.65 0.67 -14.20
CA PHE A 106 19.99 2.08 -14.05
C PHE A 106 20.88 2.56 -15.19
N SER A 107 20.61 3.76 -15.69
CA SER A 107 21.42 4.43 -16.70
C SER A 107 21.93 5.78 -16.16
N ARG A 108 23.17 6.11 -16.45
CA ARG A 108 23.74 7.44 -16.15
C ARG A 108 23.21 8.48 -17.12
N LYS A 109 23.17 9.74 -16.73
CA LYS A 109 22.74 10.85 -17.58
C LYS A 109 23.51 10.97 -18.90
N ASN A 110 24.75 10.46 -18.94
CA ASN A 110 25.60 10.44 -20.14
C ASN A 110 25.43 9.18 -21.01
N GLY A 111 24.39 8.38 -20.78
CA GLY A 111 24.10 7.16 -21.54
C GLY A 111 24.99 5.94 -21.17
N LYS A 112 25.99 6.10 -20.29
CA LYS A 112 26.82 4.97 -19.85
C LYS A 112 26.10 4.15 -18.77
N ASN A 113 26.24 2.84 -18.84
CA ASN A 113 25.71 1.96 -17.81
C ASN A 113 26.54 2.04 -16.52
N TYR A 114 25.90 1.78 -15.40
CA TYR A 114 26.60 1.57 -14.14
C TYR A 114 27.31 0.22 -14.16
N THR A 115 28.40 0.10 -13.40
CA THR A 115 28.98 -1.20 -13.11
C THR A 115 28.01 -2.05 -12.29
N THR A 116 28.13 -3.37 -12.34
CA THR A 116 27.27 -4.28 -11.56
C THR A 116 27.28 -3.92 -10.07
N SER A 117 28.46 -3.65 -9.50
CA SER A 117 28.61 -3.29 -8.09
C SER A 117 27.91 -1.96 -7.73
N GLU A 118 28.05 -0.93 -8.56
CA GLU A 118 27.35 0.36 -8.35
C GLU A 118 25.85 0.20 -8.44
N ALA A 119 25.36 -0.53 -9.46
CA ALA A 119 23.95 -0.77 -9.66
C ALA A 119 23.33 -1.60 -8.53
N THR A 120 24.05 -2.61 -8.02
CA THR A 120 23.62 -3.38 -6.84
C THR A 120 23.45 -2.47 -5.62
N LYS A 121 24.43 -1.63 -5.31
CA LYS A 121 24.34 -0.68 -4.19
C LYS A 121 23.16 0.30 -4.33
N MET A 122 22.84 0.71 -5.57
CA MET A 122 21.68 1.57 -5.82
C MET A 122 20.36 0.82 -5.59
N LEU A 123 20.32 -0.46 -5.98
CA LEU A 123 19.18 -1.33 -5.77
C LEU A 123 18.94 -1.55 -4.28
N ASP A 124 20.02 -1.92 -3.52
CA ASP A 124 19.97 -2.12 -2.07
C ASP A 124 19.38 -0.91 -1.34
N ARG A 125 19.87 0.30 -1.66
CA ARG A 125 19.35 1.55 -1.06
C ARG A 125 17.86 1.77 -1.35
N ARG A 126 17.42 1.46 -2.57
CA ARG A 126 15.98 1.59 -2.91
C ARG A 126 15.14 0.59 -2.15
N LEU A 127 15.64 -0.64 -1.99
CA LEU A 127 14.94 -1.68 -1.25
C LEU A 127 14.86 -1.37 0.25
N GLU A 128 15.88 -0.78 0.82
CA GLU A 128 15.86 -0.30 2.21
C GLU A 128 14.78 0.78 2.41
N VAL A 129 14.70 1.76 1.49
CA VAL A 129 13.65 2.78 1.52
C VAL A 129 12.27 2.16 1.38
N LEU A 130 12.08 1.24 0.42
CA LEU A 130 10.82 0.55 0.24
C LEU A 130 10.43 -0.28 1.46
N GLY A 131 11.36 -1.03 2.06
CA GLY A 131 11.10 -1.79 3.29
C GLY A 131 10.56 -0.89 4.40
N THR A 132 11.23 0.25 4.65
CA THR A 132 10.74 1.24 5.64
C THR A 132 9.35 1.79 5.30
N MET A 133 9.02 1.98 4.02
CA MET A 133 7.68 2.45 3.60
C MET A 133 6.61 1.38 3.82
N PHE A 134 6.90 0.10 3.55
CA PHE A 134 6.00 -1.03 3.84
C PHE A 134 5.72 -1.13 5.34
N ASP A 135 6.76 -1.16 6.18
CA ASP A 135 6.64 -1.24 7.64
C ASP A 135 5.84 -0.06 8.20
N ARG A 136 6.11 1.13 7.68
CA ARG A 136 5.34 2.34 8.03
C ARG A 136 3.87 2.19 7.65
N GLN A 137 3.56 1.68 6.45
CA GLN A 137 2.18 1.52 5.99
C GLN A 137 1.41 0.51 6.86
N TYR A 138 2.02 -0.63 7.20
CA TYR A 138 1.44 -1.60 8.13
C TYR A 138 1.14 -0.98 9.48
N THR A 139 2.08 -0.20 10.01
CA THR A 139 1.94 0.47 11.31
C THR A 139 0.84 1.52 11.29
N LEU A 140 0.77 2.32 10.23
CA LEU A 140 -0.24 3.38 10.08
C LEU A 140 -1.64 2.79 9.95
N ILE A 141 -1.84 1.76 9.10
CA ILE A 141 -3.14 1.08 8.96
C ILE A 141 -3.57 0.46 10.30
N LYS A 142 -2.64 -0.20 11.01
CA LYS A 142 -2.92 -0.75 12.34
C LYS A 142 -3.33 0.35 13.32
N GLY A 143 -2.61 1.47 13.34
CA GLY A 143 -2.92 2.61 14.22
C GLY A 143 -4.31 3.19 13.97
N VAL A 144 -4.74 3.29 12.70
CA VAL A 144 -6.10 3.73 12.35
C VAL A 144 -7.14 2.72 12.83
N LEU A 145 -6.93 1.42 12.57
CA LEU A 145 -7.83 0.37 13.03
C LEU A 145 -7.98 0.35 14.55
N ASP A 146 -6.87 0.52 15.30
CA ASP A 146 -6.88 0.56 16.76
C ASP A 146 -7.58 1.82 17.28
N SER A 147 -7.39 2.96 16.61
CA SER A 147 -8.06 4.22 16.95
C SER A 147 -9.57 4.13 16.73
N ASP A 148 -9.99 3.59 15.57
CA ASP A 148 -11.39 3.40 15.24
C ASP A 148 -12.05 2.43 16.24
N ASN A 149 -11.39 1.32 16.56
CA ASN A 149 -11.87 0.38 17.58
C ASN A 149 -12.06 1.06 18.94
N LYS A 150 -11.12 1.89 19.41
CA LYS A 150 -11.25 2.60 20.70
C LYS A 150 -12.41 3.58 20.71
N LYS A 151 -12.68 4.25 19.60
CA LYS A 151 -13.76 5.25 19.49
C LYS A 151 -15.14 4.60 19.41
N TYR A 152 -15.26 3.49 18.71
CA TYR A 152 -16.55 2.92 18.31
C TYR A 152 -16.91 1.65 19.08
N LYS A 153 -15.96 0.94 19.68
CA LYS A 153 -16.21 -0.25 20.54
C LYS A 153 -17.06 0.05 21.78
N LYS A 154 -17.14 1.32 22.22
CA LYS A 154 -17.99 1.76 23.32
C LYS A 154 -19.48 1.94 22.94
N ARG A 155 -19.85 1.77 21.68
CA ARG A 155 -21.20 1.92 21.15
C ARG A 155 -21.70 0.57 20.66
N ASP A 156 -22.24 -0.29 21.52
CA ASP A 156 -23.00 -1.54 21.26
C ASP A 156 -22.73 -2.34 19.96
N TYR A 157 -21.52 -2.23 19.38
CA TYR A 157 -21.15 -2.92 18.15
C TYR A 157 -20.72 -4.37 18.35
N ASP A 158 -20.56 -4.79 19.62
CA ASP A 158 -20.16 -6.16 19.97
C ASP A 158 -21.32 -7.18 19.79
N ASN A 159 -22.56 -6.72 19.51
CA ASN A 159 -23.75 -7.55 19.37
C ASN A 159 -24.19 -7.82 17.92
N ILE A 160 -23.40 -7.37 16.92
CA ILE A 160 -23.75 -7.60 15.51
C ILE A 160 -23.33 -9.02 15.13
N SER A 161 -24.29 -9.80 14.64
CA SER A 161 -24.03 -11.16 14.17
C SER A 161 -23.13 -11.16 12.92
N ASP A 162 -22.36 -12.24 12.73
CA ASP A 162 -21.54 -12.41 11.52
C ASP A 162 -22.39 -12.37 10.24
N GLU A 163 -23.65 -12.80 10.30
CA GLU A 163 -24.61 -12.74 9.19
C GLU A 163 -24.98 -11.28 8.82
N GLU A 164 -25.15 -10.41 9.81
CA GLU A 164 -25.40 -8.98 9.58
C GLU A 164 -24.16 -8.28 8.98
N ILE A 165 -22.97 -8.61 9.48
CA ILE A 165 -21.69 -8.12 8.92
C ILE A 165 -21.57 -8.54 7.45
N ILE A 166 -21.85 -9.79 7.12
CA ILE A 166 -21.83 -10.31 5.75
C ILE A 166 -22.83 -9.57 4.87
N LYS A 167 -24.08 -9.38 5.33
CA LYS A 167 -25.10 -8.64 4.57
C LYS A 167 -24.68 -7.20 4.26
N ILE A 168 -24.13 -6.49 5.25
CA ILE A 168 -23.61 -5.12 5.09
C ILE A 168 -22.48 -5.11 4.04
N LEU A 169 -21.52 -6.01 4.17
CA LEU A 169 -20.38 -6.08 3.27
C LEU A 169 -20.81 -6.45 1.84
N VAL A 170 -21.72 -7.40 1.67
CA VAL A 170 -22.23 -7.81 0.36
C VAL A 170 -22.97 -6.66 -0.32
N SER A 171 -23.89 -5.98 0.39
CA SER A 171 -24.64 -4.86 -0.20
C SER A 171 -23.75 -3.71 -0.64
N LYS A 172 -22.75 -3.33 0.17
CA LYS A 172 -21.80 -2.26 -0.14
C LYS A 172 -20.79 -2.67 -1.22
N TYR A 173 -20.33 -3.93 -1.22
CA TYR A 173 -19.39 -4.44 -2.22
C TYR A 173 -20.01 -4.48 -3.62
N PHE A 174 -21.28 -4.88 -3.73
CA PHE A 174 -22.01 -4.80 -5.00
C PHE A 174 -22.18 -3.36 -5.51
N GLN A 175 -22.42 -2.38 -4.63
CA GLN A 175 -22.46 -0.98 -5.02
C GLN A 175 -21.11 -0.47 -5.55
N ILE A 176 -19.99 -0.84 -4.90
CA ILE A 176 -18.64 -0.39 -5.29
C ILE A 176 -18.15 -1.02 -6.61
N ILE A 177 -18.64 -2.22 -6.97
CA ILE A 177 -18.20 -2.90 -8.21
C ILE A 177 -19.04 -2.48 -9.43
N PHE A 178 -20.28 -2.04 -9.22
CA PHE A 178 -21.23 -1.77 -10.30
C PHE A 178 -21.57 -0.28 -10.51
N GLU A 179 -20.96 0.62 -9.72
CA GLU A 179 -20.87 2.07 -9.99
C GLU A 179 -19.51 2.42 -10.58
#